data_880adcaf20c5073f10e281ef57a46233
#
_entry.id   880adcaf20c5073f10e281ef57a46233
#
_cell.length_a   1.000
_cell.length_b   1.000
_cell.length_c   1.000
_cell.angle_alpha   90.00
_cell.angle_beta   90.00
_cell.angle_gamma   90.00
#
_symmetry.space_group_name_H-M   'P 1'
#
loop_
_entity.id
_entity.type
_entity.pdbx_description
1 polymer ?
#
loop_
_entity_poly.entity_id
_entity_poly.type
_entity_poly.pdbx_seq_one_letter_code
_entity_poly.pdbx_strand_id
1 'polypeptide(L)'
;MISSLGKNAEREKAIDFSEAYAPFFNGVFGPADLAVAKAEDLAGKTIAVTRGAVEDMELTKVAPASTEIRRFEDNSSTIAAYLSGQVQLVATGNVVAASINGQKPSKLLEVKFLIKNSPCYIGLNKNEPELQKAVDDIITQAKKDGQLEAIAQTWLHTSLPQDF
;
A
#
# COMPACT_ATOMS: atom_id res chain seq x y z
N MET A 1 -18.45 -10.93 1.66
CA MET A 1 -17.37 -10.76 2.68
C MET A 1 -16.64 -9.46 2.43
N ILE A 2 -16.52 -8.60 3.44
CA ILE A 2 -15.74 -7.34 3.40
C ILE A 2 -14.64 -7.46 4.45
N SER A 3 -13.39 -7.69 4.03
CA SER A 3 -12.27 -7.96 4.96
C SER A 3 -10.91 -7.73 4.31
N SER A 4 -10.75 -6.61 3.60
CA SER A 4 -9.51 -6.26 2.87
C SER A 4 -9.07 -7.38 1.91
N LEU A 5 -10.04 -7.98 1.21
CA LEU A 5 -9.82 -9.13 0.36
C LEU A 5 -9.11 -8.72 -0.94
N GLY A 6 -7.92 -9.26 -1.16
CA GLY A 6 -7.21 -9.12 -2.44
C GLY A 6 -7.76 -10.11 -3.49
N LYS A 7 -7.77 -9.68 -4.74
CA LYS A 7 -8.21 -10.47 -5.89
C LYS A 7 -7.06 -11.30 -6.45
N ASN A 8 -7.32 -12.57 -6.76
CA ASN A 8 -6.42 -13.45 -7.49
C ASN A 8 -7.17 -14.55 -8.24
N ALA A 9 -6.51 -15.20 -9.20
CA ALA A 9 -7.11 -16.18 -10.09
C ALA A 9 -7.72 -17.41 -9.37
N GLU A 10 -7.15 -17.84 -8.24
CA GLU A 10 -7.71 -18.97 -7.48
C GLU A 10 -9.03 -18.58 -6.79
N ARG A 11 -9.06 -17.39 -6.18
CA ARG A 11 -10.27 -16.87 -5.54
C ARG A 11 -11.37 -16.59 -6.55
N GLU A 12 -11.02 -16.10 -7.74
CA GLU A 12 -11.98 -15.84 -8.83
C GLU A 12 -12.71 -17.10 -9.33
N LYS A 13 -12.15 -18.28 -9.11
CA LYS A 13 -12.86 -19.55 -9.41
C LYS A 13 -14.00 -19.81 -8.43
N ALA A 14 -13.88 -19.39 -7.18
CA ALA A 14 -14.81 -19.72 -6.10
C ALA A 14 -15.81 -18.59 -5.78
N ILE A 15 -15.41 -17.33 -5.97
CA ILE A 15 -16.21 -16.15 -5.63
C ILE A 15 -16.14 -15.11 -6.74
N ASP A 16 -17.11 -14.20 -6.75
CA ASP A 16 -17.09 -12.99 -7.55
C ASP A 16 -16.58 -11.80 -6.71
N PHE A 17 -16.03 -10.79 -7.35
CA PHE A 17 -15.48 -9.61 -6.72
C PHE A 17 -16.23 -8.36 -7.16
N SER A 18 -16.42 -7.44 -6.23
CA SER A 18 -16.91 -6.09 -6.54
C SER A 18 -15.84 -5.25 -7.24
N GLU A 19 -16.21 -4.01 -7.57
CA GLU A 19 -15.24 -2.92 -7.76
C GLU A 19 -14.34 -2.77 -6.51
N ALA A 20 -13.14 -2.24 -6.70
CA ALA A 20 -12.23 -1.95 -5.58
C ALA A 20 -12.80 -0.83 -4.69
N TYR A 21 -12.82 -1.04 -3.36
CA TYR A 21 -13.36 -0.06 -2.42
C TYR A 21 -12.28 0.61 -1.56
N ALA A 22 -11.11 0.02 -1.44
CA ALA A 22 -10.01 0.60 -0.67
C ALA A 22 -8.66 0.36 -1.35
N PRO A 23 -7.78 1.36 -1.40
CA PRO A 23 -6.44 1.20 -1.91
C PRO A 23 -5.61 0.44 -0.88
N PHE A 24 -4.99 -0.64 -1.30
CA PHE A 24 -3.94 -1.30 -0.55
C PHE A 24 -2.74 -1.50 -1.47
N PHE A 25 -1.59 -1.04 -1.05
CA PHE A 25 -0.36 -1.21 -1.81
C PHE A 25 0.85 -1.30 -0.88
N ASN A 26 1.88 -1.95 -1.36
CA ASN A 26 3.22 -1.87 -0.80
C ASN A 26 4.02 -0.86 -1.61
N GLY A 27 4.73 0.01 -0.94
CA GLY A 27 5.49 1.08 -1.58
C GLY A 27 6.80 1.36 -0.87
N VAL A 28 7.62 2.16 -1.51
CA VAL A 28 8.76 2.81 -0.89
C VAL A 28 8.31 4.16 -0.35
N PHE A 29 8.64 4.41 0.90
CA PHE A 29 8.31 5.64 1.62
C PHE A 29 9.59 6.30 2.13
N GLY A 30 9.53 7.61 2.25
CA GLY A 30 10.66 8.41 2.74
C GLY A 30 10.29 9.87 2.97
N PRO A 31 11.26 10.69 3.36
CA PRO A 31 11.02 12.11 3.59
C PRO A 31 10.77 12.86 2.27
N ALA A 32 10.00 13.95 2.33
CA ALA A 32 9.59 14.75 1.17
C ALA A 32 10.76 15.24 0.32
N ASP A 33 11.82 15.66 0.98
CA ASP A 33 13.02 16.25 0.39
C ASP A 33 13.97 15.26 -0.29
N LEU A 34 13.76 13.94 -0.10
CA LEU A 34 14.56 12.92 -0.76
C LEU A 34 14.01 12.62 -2.16
N ALA A 35 14.79 12.96 -3.18
CA ALA A 35 14.43 12.74 -4.59
C ALA A 35 14.55 11.26 -4.97
N VAL A 36 13.43 10.54 -4.85
CA VAL A 36 13.25 9.15 -5.27
C VAL A 36 11.87 9.05 -5.89
N ALA A 37 11.75 8.58 -7.12
CA ALA A 37 10.47 8.42 -7.82
C ALA A 37 10.30 7.03 -8.46
N LYS A 38 11.37 6.24 -8.55
CA LYS A 38 11.39 4.91 -9.16
C LYS A 38 12.51 4.04 -8.56
N ALA A 39 12.50 2.76 -8.89
CA ALA A 39 13.44 1.79 -8.31
C ALA A 39 14.92 2.13 -8.59
N GLU A 40 15.25 2.66 -9.77
CA GLU A 40 16.61 3.02 -10.14
C GLU A 40 17.20 4.11 -9.24
N ASP A 41 16.37 4.99 -8.69
CA ASP A 41 16.78 6.08 -7.80
C ASP A 41 17.22 5.57 -6.42
N LEU A 42 17.02 4.28 -6.12
CA LEU A 42 17.50 3.63 -4.90
C LEU A 42 19.02 3.36 -4.92
N ALA A 43 19.69 3.53 -6.06
CA ALA A 43 21.12 3.30 -6.18
C ALA A 43 21.90 4.10 -5.11
N GLY A 44 22.71 3.39 -4.33
CA GLY A 44 23.53 3.96 -3.24
C GLY A 44 22.74 4.42 -2.01
N LYS A 45 21.43 4.10 -1.91
CA LYS A 45 20.60 4.44 -0.76
C LYS A 45 20.39 3.24 0.18
N THR A 46 20.05 3.56 1.42
CA THR A 46 19.70 2.57 2.46
C THR A 46 18.20 2.51 2.63
N ILE A 47 17.62 1.30 2.61
CA ILE A 47 16.20 1.07 2.76
C ILE A 47 15.92 -0.07 3.75
N ALA A 48 14.99 0.12 4.67
CA ALA A 48 14.53 -0.90 5.59
C ALA A 48 13.34 -1.68 5.01
N VAL A 49 13.33 -2.99 5.23
CA VAL A 49 12.21 -3.88 4.92
C VAL A 49 12.00 -4.90 6.04
N THR A 50 10.78 -5.39 6.17
CA THR A 50 10.50 -6.56 7.01
C THR A 50 10.89 -7.82 6.26
N ARG A 51 11.75 -8.64 6.84
CA ARG A 51 12.31 -9.86 6.23
C ARG A 51 11.21 -10.81 5.78
N GLY A 52 11.25 -11.23 4.51
CA GLY A 52 10.30 -12.17 3.93
C GLY A 52 8.89 -11.64 3.71
N ALA A 53 8.65 -10.37 4.00
CA ALA A 53 7.38 -9.72 3.65
C ALA A 53 7.26 -9.49 2.12
N VAL A 54 6.06 -9.16 1.66
CA VAL A 54 5.80 -8.93 0.24
C VAL A 54 6.69 -7.83 -0.32
N GLU A 55 6.84 -6.74 0.41
CA GLU A 55 7.69 -5.61 0.03
C GLU A 55 9.18 -6.00 -0.06
N ASP A 56 9.68 -6.90 0.78
CA ASP A 56 11.05 -7.41 0.68
C ASP A 56 11.24 -8.22 -0.61
N MET A 57 10.32 -9.15 -0.87
CA MET A 57 10.40 -10.02 -2.05
C MET A 57 10.28 -9.23 -3.35
N GLU A 58 9.36 -8.29 -3.43
CA GLU A 58 9.12 -7.51 -4.65
C GLU A 58 10.20 -6.43 -4.85
N LEU A 59 10.62 -5.73 -3.79
CA LEU A 59 11.69 -4.74 -3.88
C LEU A 59 13.02 -5.36 -4.32
N THR A 60 13.34 -6.55 -3.79
CA THR A 60 14.59 -7.25 -4.15
C THR A 60 14.71 -7.57 -5.65
N LYS A 61 13.56 -7.70 -6.34
CA LYS A 61 13.56 -7.97 -7.80
C LYS A 61 13.92 -6.74 -8.63
N VAL A 62 13.63 -5.54 -8.11
CA VAL A 62 13.72 -4.29 -8.89
C VAL A 62 14.79 -3.32 -8.39
N ALA A 63 15.26 -3.49 -7.16
CA ALA A 63 16.28 -2.61 -6.58
C ALA A 63 17.63 -2.79 -7.26
N PRO A 64 18.34 -1.70 -7.59
CA PRO A 64 19.71 -1.75 -8.06
C PRO A 64 20.64 -2.50 -7.10
N ALA A 65 21.66 -3.17 -7.62
CA ALA A 65 22.64 -3.91 -6.82
C ALA A 65 23.40 -3.05 -5.80
N SER A 66 23.47 -1.75 -6.04
CA SER A 66 24.09 -0.76 -5.12
C SER A 66 23.15 -0.27 -4.01
N THR A 67 21.90 -0.72 -3.98
CA THR A 67 20.94 -0.42 -2.91
C THR A 67 21.25 -1.27 -1.68
N GLU A 68 21.40 -0.65 -0.53
CA GLU A 68 21.59 -1.36 0.73
C GLU A 68 20.22 -1.68 1.36
N ILE A 69 19.73 -2.92 1.15
CA ILE A 69 18.46 -3.38 1.74
C ILE A 69 18.75 -3.97 3.13
N ARG A 70 18.32 -3.29 4.18
CA ARG A 70 18.41 -3.75 5.57
C ARG A 70 17.12 -4.46 5.96
N ARG A 71 17.23 -5.74 6.33
CA ARG A 71 16.12 -6.61 6.68
C ARG A 71 15.98 -6.75 8.17
N PHE A 72 14.80 -6.41 8.70
CA PHE A 72 14.45 -6.51 10.11
C PHE A 72 13.42 -7.62 10.34
N GLU A 73 13.32 -8.13 11.56
CA GLU A 73 12.49 -9.30 11.88
C GLU A 73 10.98 -8.99 11.84
N ASP A 74 10.59 -7.74 12.12
CA ASP A 74 9.20 -7.33 12.17
C ASP A 74 8.99 -5.88 11.71
N ASN A 75 7.73 -5.48 11.54
CA ASN A 75 7.38 -4.11 11.12
C ASN A 75 7.82 -3.05 12.13
N SER A 76 7.78 -3.36 13.43
CA SER A 76 8.12 -2.39 14.48
C SER A 76 9.60 -2.02 14.42
N SER A 77 10.48 -3.01 14.29
CA SER A 77 11.93 -2.79 14.16
C SER A 77 12.30 -2.16 12.80
N THR A 78 11.60 -2.55 11.72
CA THR A 78 11.74 -1.92 10.39
C THR A 78 11.46 -0.41 10.46
N ILE A 79 10.35 -0.03 11.08
CA ILE A 79 9.95 1.36 11.24
C ILE A 79 10.87 2.11 12.20
N ALA A 80 11.27 1.48 13.31
CA ALA A 80 12.20 2.09 14.27
C ALA A 80 13.54 2.44 13.60
N ALA A 81 14.04 1.61 12.68
CA ALA A 81 15.25 1.89 11.94
C ALA A 81 15.12 3.15 11.05
N TYR A 82 13.96 3.35 10.41
CA TYR A 82 13.69 4.58 9.67
C TYR A 82 13.58 5.80 10.59
N LEU A 83 12.78 5.69 11.65
CA LEU A 83 12.54 6.81 12.57
C LEU A 83 13.80 7.25 13.32
N SER A 84 14.71 6.33 13.60
CA SER A 84 16.01 6.64 14.23
C SER A 84 17.08 7.17 13.26
N GLY A 85 16.79 7.17 11.94
CA GLY A 85 17.72 7.62 10.92
C GLY A 85 18.81 6.60 10.55
N GLN A 86 18.65 5.33 10.92
CA GLN A 86 19.57 4.26 10.52
C GLN A 86 19.48 3.96 9.02
N VAL A 87 18.33 4.24 8.40
CA VAL A 87 18.09 4.13 6.97
C VAL A 87 17.42 5.38 6.43
N GLN A 88 17.55 5.62 5.13
CA GLN A 88 16.97 6.79 4.46
C GLN A 88 15.52 6.56 4.02
N LEU A 89 15.15 5.31 3.75
CA LEU A 89 13.87 4.91 3.20
C LEU A 89 13.33 3.68 3.93
N VAL A 90 12.04 3.44 3.77
CA VAL A 90 11.37 2.21 4.25
C VAL A 90 10.43 1.69 3.16
N ALA A 91 10.43 0.37 2.94
CA ALA A 91 9.41 -0.28 2.15
C ALA A 91 8.42 -0.98 3.07
N THR A 92 7.13 -0.66 2.92
CA THR A 92 6.05 -1.19 3.78
C THR A 92 4.69 -1.03 3.11
N GLY A 93 3.62 -1.51 3.75
CA GLY A 93 2.25 -1.28 3.33
C GLY A 93 1.77 0.16 3.64
N ASN A 94 0.93 0.71 2.78
CA ASN A 94 0.38 2.07 2.95
C ASN A 94 -0.37 2.26 4.28
N VAL A 95 -1.04 1.23 4.79
CA VAL A 95 -1.75 1.28 6.09
C VAL A 95 -0.77 1.45 7.26
N VAL A 96 0.38 0.77 7.19
CA VAL A 96 1.44 0.91 8.21
C VAL A 96 2.03 2.31 8.15
N ALA A 97 2.33 2.81 6.95
CA ALA A 97 2.85 4.17 6.76
C ALA A 97 1.87 5.24 7.28
N ALA A 98 0.58 5.09 6.99
CA ALA A 98 -0.47 5.98 7.48
C ALA A 98 -0.56 6.00 9.02
N SER A 99 -0.49 4.83 9.65
CA SER A 99 -0.48 4.74 11.12
C SER A 99 0.69 5.49 11.76
N ILE A 100 1.87 5.44 11.13
CA ILE A 100 3.05 6.15 11.61
C ILE A 100 2.89 7.66 11.44
N ASN A 101 2.38 8.09 10.29
CA ASN A 101 2.12 9.51 10.01
C ASN A 101 1.14 10.11 11.02
N GLY A 102 0.11 9.36 11.41
CA GLY A 102 -0.83 9.77 12.46
C GLY A 102 -0.19 9.91 13.84
N GLN A 103 0.82 9.10 14.16
CA GLN A 103 1.49 9.11 15.46
C GLN A 103 2.68 10.07 15.53
N LYS A 104 3.38 10.31 14.43
CA LYS A 104 4.60 11.15 14.38
C LYS A 104 4.60 12.09 13.15
N PRO A 105 3.80 13.15 13.19
CA PRO A 105 3.68 14.09 12.08
C PRO A 105 4.98 14.87 11.77
N SER A 106 5.98 14.83 12.65
CA SER A 106 7.29 15.47 12.41
C SER A 106 8.23 14.69 11.48
N LYS A 107 7.90 13.43 11.16
CA LYS A 107 8.67 12.57 10.25
C LYS A 107 7.71 11.86 9.30
N LEU A 108 7.00 12.64 8.48
CA LEU A 108 6.05 12.10 7.51
C LEU A 108 6.73 11.16 6.52
N LEU A 109 6.07 10.03 6.33
CA LEU A 109 6.38 9.06 5.31
C LEU A 109 5.55 9.39 4.06
N GLU A 110 6.20 9.95 3.06
CA GLU A 110 5.59 10.15 1.75
C GLU A 110 5.85 8.97 0.84
N VAL A 111 4.85 8.63 0.03
CA VAL A 111 5.00 7.61 -1.01
C VAL A 111 5.99 8.10 -2.05
N LYS A 112 7.05 7.34 -2.28
CA LYS A 112 8.03 7.62 -3.34
C LYS A 112 7.64 6.91 -4.63
N PHE A 113 7.39 5.62 -4.56
CA PHE A 113 6.78 4.86 -5.66
C PHE A 113 6.13 3.57 -5.12
N LEU A 114 5.23 3.00 -5.92
CA LEU A 114 4.56 1.75 -5.61
C LEU A 114 5.42 0.55 -6.03
N ILE A 115 5.54 -0.42 -5.13
CA ILE A 115 6.17 -1.72 -5.42
C ILE A 115 5.12 -2.70 -5.93
N LYS A 116 3.98 -2.78 -5.24
CA LYS A 116 2.88 -3.70 -5.58
C LYS A 116 1.55 -3.09 -5.22
N ASN A 117 0.67 -3.00 -6.20
CA ASN A 117 -0.71 -2.60 -5.99
C ASN A 117 -1.58 -3.85 -5.73
N SER A 118 -2.39 -3.82 -4.67
CA SER A 118 -3.27 -4.91 -4.26
C SER A 118 -4.56 -4.35 -3.66
N PRO A 119 -5.43 -3.69 -4.45
CA PRO A 119 -6.64 -3.08 -3.94
C PRO A 119 -7.53 -4.09 -3.21
N CYS A 120 -8.39 -3.60 -2.32
CA CYS A 120 -9.33 -4.40 -1.57
C CYS A 120 -10.69 -4.45 -2.27
N TYR A 121 -11.30 -5.62 -2.28
CA TYR A 121 -12.57 -5.92 -2.92
C TYR A 121 -13.55 -6.56 -1.95
N ILE A 122 -14.84 -6.46 -2.22
CA ILE A 122 -15.88 -7.24 -1.55
C ILE A 122 -16.01 -8.57 -2.28
N GLY A 123 -15.92 -9.69 -1.54
CA GLY A 123 -16.16 -11.02 -2.10
C GLY A 123 -17.65 -11.37 -2.00
N LEU A 124 -18.21 -11.82 -3.10
CA LEU A 124 -19.61 -12.20 -3.29
C LEU A 124 -19.70 -13.68 -3.66
N ASN A 125 -20.85 -14.33 -3.38
CA ASN A 125 -21.07 -15.65 -3.91
C ASN A 125 -21.15 -15.59 -5.44
N LYS A 126 -20.84 -16.72 -6.07
CA LYS A 126 -21.04 -16.88 -7.52
C LYS A 126 -22.51 -16.79 -7.89
N ASN A 127 -22.76 -16.27 -9.07
CA ASN A 127 -24.11 -16.20 -9.68
C ASN A 127 -25.10 -15.29 -8.93
N GLU A 128 -24.62 -14.21 -8.33
CA GLU A 128 -25.44 -13.16 -7.73
C GLU A 128 -25.25 -11.80 -8.47
N PRO A 129 -25.57 -11.72 -9.79
CA PRO A 129 -25.24 -10.53 -10.59
C PRO A 129 -26.00 -9.26 -10.15
N GLU A 130 -27.20 -9.40 -9.62
CA GLU A 130 -27.99 -8.27 -9.10
C GLU A 130 -27.34 -7.68 -7.85
N LEU A 131 -26.89 -8.54 -6.93
CA LEU A 131 -26.18 -8.11 -5.73
C LEU A 131 -24.82 -7.48 -6.10
N GLN A 132 -24.08 -8.11 -7.01
CA GLN A 132 -22.80 -7.57 -7.49
C GLN A 132 -22.98 -6.18 -8.08
N LYS A 133 -23.97 -6.03 -8.98
CA LYS A 133 -24.27 -4.73 -9.60
C LYS A 133 -24.64 -3.67 -8.56
N ALA A 134 -25.49 -4.00 -7.59
CA ALA A 134 -25.89 -3.07 -6.54
C ALA A 134 -24.70 -2.61 -5.70
N VAL A 135 -23.78 -3.53 -5.35
CA VAL A 135 -22.54 -3.22 -4.62
C VAL A 135 -21.62 -2.33 -5.45
N ASP A 136 -21.42 -2.66 -6.72
CA ASP A 136 -20.56 -1.88 -7.63
C ASP A 136 -21.11 -0.47 -7.89
N ASP A 137 -22.43 -0.33 -8.04
CA ASP A 137 -23.10 0.97 -8.19
C ASP A 137 -22.88 1.85 -6.94
N ILE A 138 -22.96 1.28 -5.73
CA ILE A 138 -22.70 1.98 -4.47
C ILE A 138 -21.24 2.41 -4.36
N ILE A 139 -20.30 1.52 -4.66
CA ILE A 139 -18.85 1.83 -4.62
C ILE A 139 -18.53 2.93 -5.63
N THR A 140 -19.03 2.80 -6.86
CA THR A 140 -18.85 3.80 -7.92
C THR A 140 -19.42 5.16 -7.53
N GLN A 141 -20.60 5.19 -6.91
CA GLN A 141 -21.20 6.43 -6.41
C GLN A 141 -20.35 7.05 -5.30
N ALA A 142 -19.89 6.24 -4.34
CA ALA A 142 -19.06 6.71 -3.22
C ALA A 142 -17.67 7.23 -3.68
N LYS A 143 -17.16 6.73 -4.80
CA LYS A 143 -15.98 7.32 -5.48
C LYS A 143 -16.31 8.70 -6.06
N LYS A 144 -17.41 8.81 -6.80
CA LYS A 144 -17.82 10.04 -7.51
C LYS A 144 -18.18 11.19 -6.57
N ASP A 145 -18.86 10.90 -5.47
CA ASP A 145 -19.30 11.93 -4.50
C ASP A 145 -18.25 12.27 -3.44
N GLY A 146 -17.05 11.65 -3.53
CA GLY A 146 -15.93 11.93 -2.66
C GLY A 146 -16.01 11.25 -1.28
N GLN A 147 -16.97 10.37 -1.01
CA GLN A 147 -17.07 9.67 0.27
C GLN A 147 -15.86 8.77 0.52
N LEU A 148 -15.42 7.99 -0.49
CA LEU A 148 -14.23 7.16 -0.35
C LEU A 148 -12.95 7.99 -0.21
N GLU A 149 -12.85 9.13 -0.87
CA GLU A 149 -11.74 10.07 -0.70
C GLU A 149 -11.70 10.60 0.75
N ALA A 150 -12.85 11.02 1.31
CA ALA A 150 -12.93 11.50 2.68
C ALA A 150 -12.53 10.41 3.71
N ILE A 151 -12.92 9.16 3.47
CA ILE A 151 -12.51 8.02 4.31
C ILE A 151 -11.01 7.77 4.19
N ALA A 152 -10.45 7.80 2.99
CA ALA A 152 -9.02 7.63 2.77
C ALA A 152 -8.20 8.73 3.47
N GLN A 153 -8.61 9.99 3.35
CA GLN A 153 -7.98 11.11 4.05
C GLN A 153 -8.03 10.95 5.58
N THR A 154 -9.16 10.48 6.11
CA THR A 154 -9.35 10.31 7.56
C THR A 154 -8.47 9.18 8.12
N TRP A 155 -8.41 8.05 7.44
CA TRP A 155 -7.81 6.83 7.98
C TRP A 155 -6.43 6.49 7.42
N LEU A 156 -6.16 6.88 6.17
CA LEU A 156 -4.88 6.61 5.50
C LEU A 156 -4.02 7.87 5.39
N HIS A 157 -4.55 9.04 5.74
CA HIS A 157 -3.88 10.35 5.64
C HIS A 157 -3.30 10.62 4.24
N THR A 158 -3.97 10.12 3.22
CA THR A 158 -3.58 10.27 1.81
C THR A 158 -4.81 10.28 0.91
N SER A 159 -4.65 10.85 -0.28
CA SER A 159 -5.66 10.78 -1.33
C SER A 159 -5.73 9.40 -1.97
N LEU A 160 -6.88 9.08 -2.53
CA LEU A 160 -7.02 7.91 -3.39
C LEU A 160 -6.12 8.07 -4.63
N PRO A 161 -5.52 6.98 -5.13
CA PRO A 161 -4.83 7.00 -6.42
C PRO A 161 -5.77 7.46 -7.53
N GLN A 162 -5.23 8.18 -8.53
CA GLN A 162 -6.04 8.71 -9.65
C GLN A 162 -6.75 7.60 -10.46
N ASP A 163 -6.16 6.41 -10.50
CA ASP A 163 -6.68 5.26 -11.24
C ASP A 163 -7.51 4.30 -10.37
N PHE A 164 -7.92 4.77 -9.21
CA PHE A 164 -8.64 3.95 -8.24
C PHE A 164 -10.15 3.86 -8.47
#